data_8503628febb4478ab5595646c98e945a
#
_entry.id   8503628febb4478ab5595646c98e945a
#
_cell.length_a   1.000
_cell.length_b   1.000
_cell.length_c   1.000
_cell.angle_alpha   90.00
_cell.angle_beta   90.00
_cell.angle_gamma   90.00
#
_symmetry.space_group_name_H-M   'P 1'
#
loop_
_entity.id
_entity.type
_entity.pdbx_description
1 polymer ?
#
loop_
_entity_poly.entity_id
_entity_poly.type
_entity_poly.pdbx_seq_one_letter_code
_entity_poly.pdbx_strand_id
1 'polypeptide(L)'
;MDNVKVADDYKDRLFRMIFNDKEKLLELYNAMNGSDYMDASELQVVTLENAIYLSMKNDVAYVLHDELFLYEQQSTKNANMPLRCLFYASDTYSVLVKDKNIYGTKMLPLPSPTFVVFYNGKQKMDEEEELRLSDAFVKKQENPNLEVIVKVKNINLGNSRELFEKCRPMRDYMNFVDKVRRYSREQPLEDAVERTIRECMEEDVMADFLKRNRAEVVKMCLYEYDEERQREFDREEGREEGRDAERIEVARRMLKSHKLSYVEVAEFVGLTVDEVKVLDTDEAVIAGLVETEK
;
A
#
# COMPACT_ATOMS: atom_id res chain seq x y z
N MET A 1 -10.09 -16.45 -15.19
CA MET A 1 -9.06 -15.85 -14.30
C MET A 1 -9.19 -14.36 -14.50
N ASP A 2 -9.99 -13.73 -13.69
CA ASP A 2 -10.28 -12.31 -13.79
C ASP A 2 -9.02 -11.54 -13.37
N ASN A 3 -8.54 -10.69 -14.27
CA ASN A 3 -7.49 -9.73 -14.00
C ASN A 3 -7.97 -8.78 -12.89
N VAL A 4 -7.57 -9.05 -11.66
CA VAL A 4 -7.67 -8.08 -10.58
C VAL A 4 -6.75 -6.92 -10.96
N LYS A 5 -7.30 -5.90 -11.63
CA LYS A 5 -6.62 -4.61 -11.77
C LYS A 5 -6.42 -4.08 -10.36
N VAL A 6 -5.17 -4.06 -9.92
CA VAL A 6 -4.79 -3.29 -8.74
C VAL A 6 -5.10 -1.84 -9.07
N ALA A 7 -6.10 -1.28 -8.41
CA ALA A 7 -6.45 0.11 -8.57
C ALA A 7 -5.28 0.96 -8.06
N ASP A 8 -4.79 1.83 -8.93
CA ASP A 8 -3.74 2.78 -8.58
C ASP A 8 -4.34 3.83 -7.64
N ASP A 9 -3.86 3.91 -6.41
CA ASP A 9 -4.26 4.94 -5.43
C ASP A 9 -3.93 6.35 -5.97
N TYR A 10 -4.85 7.35 -5.93
CA TYR A 10 -4.60 8.72 -6.45
C TYR A 10 -3.35 9.33 -5.83
N LYS A 11 -3.07 8.98 -4.60
CA LYS A 11 -1.90 9.44 -3.85
C LYS A 11 -0.63 8.92 -4.47
N ASP A 12 -0.62 7.63 -4.80
CA ASP A 12 0.43 6.95 -5.52
C ASP A 12 0.61 7.55 -6.93
N ARG A 13 -0.48 7.69 -7.66
CA ARG A 13 -0.46 8.28 -9.00
C ARG A 13 -0.03 9.74 -8.99
N LEU A 14 -0.51 10.54 -8.02
CA LEU A 14 -0.09 11.93 -7.83
C LEU A 14 1.39 12.00 -7.46
N PHE A 15 1.85 11.11 -6.57
CA PHE A 15 3.26 10.98 -6.20
C PHE A 15 4.13 10.71 -7.44
N ARG A 16 3.77 9.71 -8.24
CA ARG A 16 4.47 9.40 -9.50
C ARG A 16 4.49 10.59 -10.46
N MET A 17 3.36 11.28 -10.65
CA MET A 17 3.30 12.44 -11.54
C MET A 17 4.21 13.59 -11.07
N ILE A 18 4.32 13.81 -9.77
CA ILE A 18 5.18 14.85 -9.21
C ILE A 18 6.66 14.47 -9.37
N PHE A 19 7.02 13.24 -8.98
CA PHE A 19 8.42 12.79 -8.91
C PHE A 19 8.93 12.11 -10.19
N ASN A 20 8.11 12.06 -11.26
CA ASN A 20 8.62 11.78 -12.61
C ASN A 20 9.37 12.98 -13.23
N ASP A 21 9.26 14.14 -12.62
CA ASP A 21 10.05 15.31 -12.91
C ASP A 21 11.44 15.19 -12.27
N LYS A 22 12.50 15.15 -13.09
CA LYS A 22 13.87 14.91 -12.63
C LYS A 22 14.39 15.96 -11.63
N GLU A 23 13.98 17.21 -11.75
CA GLU A 23 14.41 18.28 -10.84
C GLU A 23 13.80 18.05 -9.44
N LYS A 24 12.52 17.72 -9.38
CA LYS A 24 11.84 17.38 -8.11
C LYS A 24 12.34 16.08 -7.51
N LEU A 25 12.67 15.12 -8.35
CA LEU A 25 13.26 13.86 -7.91
C LEU A 25 14.66 14.08 -7.33
N LEU A 26 15.47 14.95 -7.92
CA LEU A 26 16.78 15.33 -7.41
C LEU A 26 16.66 16.05 -6.05
N GLU A 27 15.69 16.94 -5.91
CA GLU A 27 15.42 17.62 -4.63
C GLU A 27 15.05 16.59 -3.53
N LEU A 28 14.22 15.59 -3.87
CA LEU A 28 13.90 14.50 -2.95
C LEU A 28 15.13 13.67 -2.59
N TYR A 29 15.96 13.33 -3.59
CA TYR A 29 17.21 12.61 -3.35
C TYR A 29 18.11 13.37 -2.41
N ASN A 30 18.35 14.66 -2.67
CA ASN A 30 19.20 15.51 -1.84
C ASN A 30 18.68 15.59 -0.40
N ALA A 31 17.37 15.76 -0.23
CA ALA A 31 16.75 15.81 1.10
C ALA A 31 16.88 14.49 1.88
N MET A 32 16.82 13.35 1.18
CA MET A 32 16.94 12.01 1.78
C MET A 32 18.35 11.64 2.16
N ASN A 33 19.35 12.12 1.40
CA ASN A 33 20.74 11.72 1.54
C ASN A 33 21.64 12.82 2.12
N GLY A 34 21.10 14.03 2.38
CA GLY A 34 21.88 15.17 2.88
C GLY A 34 22.92 15.65 1.87
N SER A 35 22.61 15.55 0.59
CA SER A 35 23.46 15.99 -0.53
C SER A 35 22.91 17.27 -1.17
N ASP A 36 23.70 17.89 -2.05
CA ASP A 36 23.38 19.15 -2.72
C ASP A 36 23.70 19.08 -4.22
N TYR A 37 23.33 17.98 -4.89
CA TYR A 37 23.51 17.85 -6.34
C TYR A 37 22.60 18.84 -7.08
N MET A 38 23.15 19.44 -8.16
CA MET A 38 22.46 20.49 -8.92
C MET A 38 22.05 20.05 -10.34
N ASP A 39 22.64 18.96 -10.84
CA ASP A 39 22.41 18.51 -12.21
C ASP A 39 21.46 17.31 -12.25
N ALA A 40 20.18 17.59 -12.52
CA ALA A 40 19.17 16.56 -12.65
C ALA A 40 19.31 15.70 -13.93
N SER A 41 20.17 16.09 -14.89
CA SER A 41 20.39 15.31 -16.11
C SER A 41 21.12 13.99 -15.83
N GLU A 42 21.87 13.90 -14.73
CA GLU A 42 22.58 12.68 -14.29
C GLU A 42 21.61 11.59 -13.78
N LEU A 43 20.36 11.95 -13.42
CA LEU A 43 19.34 10.98 -13.04
C LEU A 43 18.90 10.14 -14.25
N GLN A 44 19.09 8.84 -14.16
CA GLN A 44 18.55 7.87 -15.10
C GLN A 44 17.29 7.23 -14.50
N VAL A 45 16.12 7.62 -14.97
CA VAL A 45 14.83 7.00 -14.57
C VAL A 45 14.75 5.61 -15.19
N VAL A 46 14.49 4.59 -14.35
CA VAL A 46 14.40 3.18 -14.71
C VAL A 46 13.10 2.56 -14.21
N THR A 47 12.07 3.38 -14.00
CA THR A 47 10.75 2.93 -13.53
C THR A 47 10.19 1.85 -14.44
N LEU A 48 9.74 0.74 -13.86
CA LEU A 48 9.18 -0.39 -14.58
C LEU A 48 7.70 -0.14 -14.88
N GLU A 49 7.38 0.19 -16.13
CA GLU A 49 5.99 0.35 -16.56
C GLU A 49 5.29 -1.00 -16.82
N ASN A 50 6.07 -2.03 -17.20
CA ASN A 50 5.58 -3.36 -17.53
C ASN A 50 6.51 -4.43 -16.92
N ALA A 51 6.31 -4.78 -15.66
CA ALA A 51 6.96 -5.94 -15.09
C ALA A 51 6.43 -7.23 -15.74
N ILE A 52 7.31 -8.09 -16.25
CA ILE A 52 6.96 -9.32 -16.96
C ILE A 52 6.29 -10.33 -16.01
N TYR A 53 6.60 -10.27 -14.73
CA TYR A 53 6.06 -11.13 -13.68
C TYR A 53 5.19 -10.35 -12.70
N LEU A 54 3.95 -10.80 -12.47
CA LEU A 54 2.99 -10.37 -11.44
C LEU A 54 2.31 -9.01 -11.64
N SER A 55 2.39 -8.36 -12.79
CA SER A 55 1.76 -7.02 -13.02
C SER A 55 2.14 -5.97 -11.96
N MET A 56 3.29 -6.16 -11.27
CA MET A 56 3.76 -5.25 -10.24
C MET A 56 4.49 -4.08 -10.88
N LYS A 57 4.07 -2.86 -10.54
CA LYS A 57 4.74 -1.63 -10.92
C LYS A 57 5.34 -1.01 -9.66
N ASN A 58 6.54 -0.48 -9.76
CA ASN A 58 7.09 0.40 -8.75
C ASN A 58 6.72 1.86 -9.07
N ASP A 59 6.63 2.71 -8.05
CA ASP A 59 6.21 4.10 -8.25
C ASP A 59 7.28 4.92 -8.95
N VAL A 60 8.48 4.98 -8.39
CA VAL A 60 9.61 5.69 -8.96
C VAL A 60 10.89 4.89 -8.74
N ALA A 61 11.58 4.53 -9.81
CA ALA A 61 12.90 3.95 -9.76
C ALA A 61 13.87 4.76 -10.62
N TYR A 62 15.05 5.00 -10.11
CA TYR A 62 16.09 5.74 -10.82
C TYR A 62 17.49 5.33 -10.37
N VAL A 63 18.45 5.52 -11.25
CA VAL A 63 19.88 5.39 -10.98
C VAL A 63 20.49 6.78 -10.95
N LEU A 64 21.24 7.07 -9.91
CA LEU A 64 22.10 8.25 -9.82
C LEU A 64 23.49 7.79 -9.38
N HIS A 65 24.49 8.12 -10.19
CA HIS A 65 25.85 7.57 -10.06
C HIS A 65 25.80 6.02 -10.03
N ASP A 66 26.35 5.38 -9.03
CA ASP A 66 26.39 3.91 -8.88
C ASP A 66 25.32 3.41 -7.85
N GLU A 67 24.24 4.16 -7.65
CA GLU A 67 23.16 3.82 -6.71
C GLU A 67 21.82 3.71 -7.42
N LEU A 68 21.06 2.68 -7.07
CA LEU A 68 19.69 2.45 -7.54
C LEU A 68 18.70 2.78 -6.42
N PHE A 69 17.81 3.70 -6.65
CA PHE A 69 16.77 4.08 -5.70
C PHE A 69 15.40 3.58 -6.17
N LEU A 70 14.67 2.92 -5.25
CA LEU A 70 13.29 2.50 -5.47
C LEU A 70 12.44 3.16 -4.38
N TYR A 71 11.62 4.11 -4.81
CA TYR A 71 10.70 4.85 -3.96
C TYR A 71 9.26 4.40 -4.22
N GLU A 72 8.56 4.09 -3.15
CA GLU A 72 7.16 3.66 -3.17
C GLU A 72 6.33 4.57 -2.24
N GLN A 73 5.14 4.94 -2.66
CA GLN A 73 4.17 5.61 -1.80
C GLN A 73 3.13 4.60 -1.33
N GLN A 74 2.78 4.59 -0.05
CA GLN A 74 1.79 3.67 0.48
C GLN A 74 0.84 4.30 1.48
N SER A 75 -0.46 4.04 1.32
CA SER A 75 -1.51 4.45 2.26
C SER A 75 -1.85 3.38 3.30
N THR A 76 -1.34 2.16 3.14
CA THR A 76 -1.55 1.03 4.06
C THR A 76 -0.21 0.44 4.48
N LYS A 77 -0.11 -0.02 5.74
CA LYS A 77 1.06 -0.78 6.18
C LYS A 77 1.09 -2.13 5.49
N ASN A 78 2.22 -2.46 4.89
CA ASN A 78 2.40 -3.73 4.17
C ASN A 78 3.72 -4.39 4.56
N ALA A 79 3.64 -5.44 5.38
CA ALA A 79 4.81 -6.20 5.84
C ALA A 79 5.54 -6.94 4.71
N ASN A 80 4.91 -7.10 3.53
CA ASN A 80 5.51 -7.77 2.37
C ASN A 80 6.32 -6.83 1.47
N MET A 81 6.54 -5.58 1.87
CA MET A 81 7.33 -4.64 1.08
C MET A 81 8.75 -5.13 0.77
N PRO A 82 9.50 -5.77 1.70
CA PRO A 82 10.81 -6.30 1.35
C PRO A 82 10.78 -7.35 0.23
N LEU A 83 9.75 -8.20 0.20
CA LEU A 83 9.58 -9.18 -0.87
C LEU A 83 9.24 -8.49 -2.21
N ARG A 84 8.37 -7.48 -2.21
CA ARG A 84 8.08 -6.69 -3.41
C ARG A 84 9.32 -5.97 -3.93
N CYS A 85 10.09 -5.34 -3.04
CA CYS A 85 11.34 -4.66 -3.38
C CYS A 85 12.39 -5.60 -3.96
N LEU A 86 12.47 -6.86 -3.49
CA LEU A 86 13.32 -7.89 -4.08
C LEU A 86 12.96 -8.12 -5.56
N PHE A 87 11.67 -8.26 -5.87
CA PHE A 87 11.23 -8.46 -7.26
C PHE A 87 11.50 -7.23 -8.12
N TYR A 88 11.24 -6.03 -7.62
CA TYR A 88 11.55 -4.80 -8.35
C TYR A 88 13.05 -4.66 -8.65
N ALA A 89 13.91 -4.94 -7.68
CA ALA A 89 15.36 -4.91 -7.89
C ALA A 89 15.80 -5.97 -8.91
N SER A 90 15.25 -7.18 -8.83
CA SER A 90 15.55 -8.26 -9.77
C SER A 90 15.20 -7.87 -11.21
N ASP A 91 13.98 -7.33 -11.40
CA ASP A 91 13.53 -6.90 -12.73
C ASP A 91 14.36 -5.74 -13.26
N THR A 92 14.66 -4.75 -12.40
CA THR A 92 15.51 -3.60 -12.77
C THR A 92 16.91 -4.06 -13.15
N TYR A 93 17.54 -4.93 -12.37
CA TYR A 93 18.86 -5.49 -12.72
C TYR A 93 18.82 -6.31 -13.99
N SER A 94 17.76 -7.07 -14.23
CA SER A 94 17.57 -7.82 -15.48
C SER A 94 17.60 -6.91 -16.70
N VAL A 95 17.00 -5.73 -16.62
CA VAL A 95 17.04 -4.70 -17.67
C VAL A 95 18.47 -4.13 -17.81
N LEU A 96 19.12 -3.78 -16.70
CA LEU A 96 20.45 -3.19 -16.70
C LEU A 96 21.54 -4.11 -17.23
N VAL A 97 21.37 -5.44 -17.12
CA VAL A 97 22.35 -6.45 -17.60
C VAL A 97 21.91 -7.15 -18.88
N LYS A 98 20.80 -6.77 -19.50
CA LYS A 98 20.20 -7.45 -20.68
C LYS A 98 21.20 -7.75 -21.79
N ASP A 99 22.09 -6.80 -22.08
CA ASP A 99 23.10 -6.91 -23.14
C ASP A 99 24.47 -7.32 -22.62
N LYS A 100 24.56 -7.81 -21.37
CA LYS A 100 25.82 -8.21 -20.72
C LYS A 100 25.90 -9.73 -20.56
N ASN A 101 27.13 -10.27 -20.62
CA ASN A 101 27.33 -11.69 -20.43
C ASN A 101 27.42 -12.05 -18.93
N ILE A 102 26.30 -12.43 -18.33
CA ILE A 102 26.23 -12.83 -16.92
C ILE A 102 26.87 -14.21 -16.64
N TYR A 103 27.16 -15.01 -17.70
CA TYR A 103 27.82 -16.33 -17.59
C TYR A 103 29.31 -16.21 -17.75
N GLY A 104 29.84 -15.01 -17.99
CA GLY A 104 31.26 -14.76 -18.09
C GLY A 104 31.96 -14.81 -16.73
N THR A 105 33.28 -14.91 -16.73
CA THR A 105 34.11 -14.95 -15.51
C THR A 105 34.33 -13.57 -14.90
N LYS A 106 34.06 -12.50 -15.65
CA LYS A 106 34.28 -11.13 -15.19
C LYS A 106 33.05 -10.64 -14.41
N MET A 107 33.30 -10.13 -13.19
CA MET A 107 32.25 -9.52 -12.37
C MET A 107 31.61 -8.33 -13.10
N LEU A 108 30.29 -8.27 -13.13
CA LEU A 108 29.50 -7.13 -13.63
C LEU A 108 29.24 -6.19 -12.47
N PRO A 109 29.62 -4.91 -12.54
CA PRO A 109 29.22 -3.93 -11.55
C PRO A 109 27.73 -3.64 -11.67
N LEU A 110 27.04 -3.56 -10.52
CA LEU A 110 25.63 -3.21 -10.39
C LEU A 110 25.50 -2.02 -9.45
N PRO A 111 24.55 -1.10 -9.69
CA PRO A 111 24.26 -0.03 -8.74
C PRO A 111 23.71 -0.62 -7.43
N SER A 112 24.14 -0.06 -6.29
CA SER A 112 23.67 -0.49 -4.97
C SER A 112 22.20 -0.10 -4.76
N PRO A 113 21.28 -1.01 -4.36
CA PRO A 113 19.87 -0.69 -4.22
C PRO A 113 19.56 -0.07 -2.85
N THR A 114 18.73 0.97 -2.86
CA THR A 114 18.13 1.59 -1.69
C THR A 114 16.61 1.60 -1.84
N PHE A 115 15.90 1.10 -0.83
CA PHE A 115 14.45 0.97 -0.83
C PHE A 115 13.83 1.88 0.22
N VAL A 116 12.92 2.76 -0.21
CA VAL A 116 12.21 3.67 0.68
C VAL A 116 10.72 3.63 0.37
N VAL A 117 9.92 3.44 1.41
CA VAL A 117 8.46 3.57 1.37
C VAL A 117 8.06 4.86 2.07
N PHE A 118 7.35 5.73 1.38
CA PHE A 118 6.73 6.93 1.94
C PHE A 118 5.30 6.61 2.37
N TYR A 119 5.10 6.44 3.67
CA TYR A 119 3.81 6.08 4.24
C TYR A 119 3.00 7.33 4.60
N ASN A 120 1.77 7.39 4.08
CA ASN A 120 0.83 8.45 4.41
C ASN A 120 -0.56 7.93 4.82
N GLY A 121 -0.63 6.70 5.36
CA GLY A 121 -1.88 6.08 5.77
C GLY A 121 -2.47 6.65 7.08
N LYS A 122 -3.65 6.12 7.45
CA LYS A 122 -4.38 6.53 8.66
C LYS A 122 -3.91 5.79 9.93
N GLN A 123 -3.26 4.62 9.80
CA GLN A 123 -2.78 3.84 10.94
C GLN A 123 -1.59 4.55 11.61
N LYS A 124 -1.57 4.53 12.94
CA LYS A 124 -0.46 5.12 13.70
C LYS A 124 0.85 4.41 13.34
N MET A 125 1.87 5.19 13.10
CA MET A 125 3.22 4.74 12.79
C MET A 125 4.22 5.74 13.38
N ASP A 126 5.36 5.26 13.86
CA ASP A 126 6.48 6.11 14.24
C ASP A 126 7.01 6.87 13.01
N GLU A 127 7.90 7.83 13.22
CA GLU A 127 8.45 8.63 12.13
C GLU A 127 9.17 7.78 11.10
N GLU A 128 9.88 6.74 11.55
CA GLU A 128 10.57 5.77 10.71
C GLU A 128 10.39 4.35 11.23
N GLU A 129 10.23 3.39 10.33
CA GLU A 129 10.25 1.95 10.60
C GLU A 129 11.19 1.28 9.60
N GLU A 130 11.75 0.13 9.96
CA GLU A 130 12.55 -0.71 9.08
C GLU A 130 11.88 -2.08 8.92
N LEU A 131 11.70 -2.52 7.68
CA LEU A 131 11.16 -3.83 7.36
C LEU A 131 12.28 -4.70 6.77
N ARG A 132 12.33 -5.97 7.18
CA ARG A 132 13.35 -6.92 6.75
C ARG A 132 12.72 -8.14 6.07
N LEU A 133 13.31 -8.57 4.96
CA LEU A 133 12.86 -9.78 4.26
C LEU A 133 13.01 -11.03 5.13
N SER A 134 14.04 -11.11 5.94
CA SER A 134 14.30 -12.23 6.85
C SER A 134 13.21 -12.41 7.91
N ASP A 135 12.40 -11.36 8.17
CA ASP A 135 11.24 -11.48 9.07
C ASP A 135 10.12 -12.35 8.48
N ALA A 136 10.08 -12.52 7.18
CA ALA A 136 9.12 -13.40 6.51
C ALA A 136 9.59 -14.86 6.44
N PHE A 137 10.85 -15.18 6.77
CA PHE A 137 11.36 -16.55 6.67
C PHE A 137 10.74 -17.44 7.75
N VAL A 138 10.17 -18.57 7.33
CA VAL A 138 9.60 -19.57 8.23
C VAL A 138 10.64 -20.08 9.22
N LYS A 139 11.87 -20.36 8.74
CA LYS A 139 13.00 -20.71 9.59
C LYS A 139 13.91 -19.48 9.74
N LYS A 140 13.93 -18.91 10.92
CA LYS A 140 14.80 -17.77 11.24
C LYS A 140 16.27 -18.18 11.20
N GLN A 141 17.10 -17.28 10.68
CA GLN A 141 18.55 -17.41 10.61
C GLN A 141 19.17 -16.15 11.19
N GLU A 142 20.24 -16.31 11.96
CA GLU A 142 20.97 -15.19 12.55
C GLU A 142 21.66 -14.35 11.45
N ASN A 143 22.20 -15.01 10.43
CA ASN A 143 22.81 -14.40 9.26
C ASN A 143 22.17 -14.97 8.00
N PRO A 144 21.10 -14.38 7.48
CA PRO A 144 20.42 -14.86 6.29
C PRO A 144 21.29 -14.64 5.04
N ASN A 145 21.32 -15.63 4.13
CA ASN A 145 22.03 -15.50 2.85
C ASN A 145 21.36 -14.50 1.89
N LEU A 146 20.12 -14.15 2.13
CA LEU A 146 19.38 -13.15 1.38
C LEU A 146 18.71 -12.19 2.35
N GLU A 147 18.98 -10.91 2.21
CA GLU A 147 18.34 -9.86 2.99
C GLU A 147 17.95 -8.68 2.10
N VAL A 148 16.78 -8.13 2.33
CA VAL A 148 16.31 -6.85 1.78
C VAL A 148 15.79 -6.02 2.93
N ILE A 149 16.34 -4.83 3.07
CA ILE A 149 15.97 -3.88 4.11
C ILE A 149 15.25 -2.71 3.46
N VAL A 150 14.04 -2.42 3.91
CA VAL A 150 13.19 -1.33 3.42
C VAL A 150 12.99 -0.31 4.52
N LYS A 151 13.36 0.94 4.27
CA LYS A 151 13.07 2.06 5.16
C LYS A 151 11.67 2.59 4.89
N VAL A 152 10.85 2.67 5.91
CA VAL A 152 9.50 3.25 5.83
C VAL A 152 9.50 4.58 6.56
N LYS A 153 9.22 5.67 5.83
CA LYS A 153 9.13 7.03 6.38
C LYS A 153 7.68 7.49 6.45
N ASN A 154 7.26 7.87 7.64
CA ASN A 154 5.93 8.45 7.87
C ASN A 154 5.90 9.90 7.40
N ILE A 155 5.30 10.15 6.24
CA ILE A 155 5.18 11.49 5.66
C ILE A 155 3.85 12.20 6.00
N ASN A 156 3.05 11.70 6.95
CA ASN A 156 1.91 12.46 7.44
C ASN A 156 2.38 13.76 8.12
N LEU A 157 1.57 14.82 8.01
CA LEU A 157 1.88 16.10 8.62
C LEU A 157 2.10 15.94 10.14
N GLY A 158 3.18 16.56 10.65
CA GLY A 158 3.64 16.38 12.02
C GLY A 158 4.79 15.39 12.19
N ASN A 159 5.08 14.58 11.14
CA ASN A 159 6.26 13.71 11.06
C ASN A 159 7.19 14.21 9.95
N SER A 160 8.40 13.60 9.83
CA SER A 160 9.37 13.87 8.75
C SER A 160 9.63 15.38 8.51
N ARG A 161 9.73 16.16 9.58
CA ARG A 161 9.89 17.62 9.51
C ARG A 161 11.12 18.03 8.68
N GLU A 162 12.24 17.37 8.90
CA GLU A 162 13.48 17.65 8.19
C GLU A 162 13.33 17.41 6.67
N LEU A 163 12.62 16.35 6.27
CA LEU A 163 12.33 16.07 4.87
C LEU A 163 11.49 17.19 4.24
N PHE A 164 10.49 17.70 4.94
CA PHE A 164 9.63 18.78 4.43
C PHE A 164 10.34 20.15 4.37
N GLU A 165 11.30 20.39 5.26
CA GLU A 165 12.13 21.59 5.21
C GLU A 165 13.08 21.58 4.01
N LYS A 166 13.57 20.38 3.60
CA LYS A 166 14.56 20.20 2.54
C LYS A 166 13.96 19.83 1.17
N CYS A 167 12.72 19.32 1.12
CA CYS A 167 12.04 18.91 -0.11
C CYS A 167 10.67 19.57 -0.19
N ARG A 168 10.60 20.68 -0.94
CA ARG A 168 9.35 21.41 -1.17
C ARG A 168 8.31 20.56 -1.91
N PRO A 169 8.63 19.78 -2.97
CA PRO A 169 7.65 18.94 -3.65
C PRO A 169 6.99 17.92 -2.72
N MET A 170 7.72 17.31 -1.78
CA MET A 170 7.16 16.35 -0.82
C MET A 170 6.23 17.04 0.18
N ARG A 171 6.64 18.19 0.72
CA ARG A 171 5.80 19.01 1.59
C ARG A 171 4.50 19.43 0.91
N ASP A 172 4.60 19.91 -0.31
CA ASP A 172 3.45 20.39 -1.10
C ASP A 172 2.49 19.24 -1.43
N TYR A 173 3.03 18.07 -1.79
CA TYR A 173 2.24 16.84 -1.97
C TYR A 173 1.44 16.49 -0.70
N MET A 174 2.07 16.48 0.46
CA MET A 174 1.38 16.15 1.71
C MET A 174 0.37 17.21 2.14
N ASN A 175 0.64 18.49 1.89
CA ASN A 175 -0.33 19.55 2.14
C ASN A 175 -1.58 19.37 1.28
N PHE A 176 -1.42 19.02 0.00
CA PHE A 176 -2.55 18.71 -0.89
C PHE A 176 -3.36 17.53 -0.37
N VAL A 177 -2.70 16.40 -0.09
CA VAL A 177 -3.35 15.17 0.40
C VAL A 177 -4.10 15.43 1.72
N ASP A 178 -3.50 16.18 2.66
CA ASP A 178 -4.13 16.50 3.94
C ASP A 178 -5.36 17.40 3.78
N LYS A 179 -5.28 18.42 2.90
CA LYS A 179 -6.43 19.29 2.60
C LYS A 179 -7.59 18.49 2.00
N VAL A 180 -7.34 17.62 1.02
CA VAL A 180 -8.38 16.74 0.46
C VAL A 180 -9.01 15.89 1.56
N ARG A 181 -8.20 15.22 2.39
CA ARG A 181 -8.68 14.40 3.51
C ARG A 181 -9.51 15.18 4.53
N ARG A 182 -9.13 16.41 4.83
CA ARG A 182 -9.84 17.26 5.78
C ARG A 182 -11.19 17.70 5.23
N TYR A 183 -11.20 18.25 4.02
CA TYR A 183 -12.41 18.80 3.42
C TYR A 183 -13.42 17.72 3.03
N SER A 184 -12.98 16.52 2.63
CA SER A 184 -13.87 15.41 2.32
C SER A 184 -14.65 14.86 3.52
N ARG A 185 -14.32 15.28 4.75
CA ARG A 185 -15.12 14.97 5.96
C ARG A 185 -16.31 15.93 6.16
N GLU A 186 -16.25 17.12 5.55
CA GLU A 186 -17.19 18.23 5.80
C GLU A 186 -18.09 18.49 4.59
N GLN A 187 -17.68 18.09 3.40
CA GLN A 187 -18.38 18.40 2.15
C GLN A 187 -18.20 17.26 1.12
N PRO A 188 -19.03 17.21 0.05
CA PRO A 188 -18.86 16.23 -1.02
C PRO A 188 -17.46 16.25 -1.59
N LEU A 189 -16.96 15.09 -2.01
CA LEU A 189 -15.57 14.94 -2.45
C LEU A 189 -15.20 15.87 -3.61
N GLU A 190 -16.08 16.02 -4.58
CA GLU A 190 -15.88 16.92 -5.73
C GLU A 190 -15.60 18.35 -5.27
N ASP A 191 -16.43 18.87 -4.35
CA ASP A 191 -16.26 20.19 -3.76
C ASP A 191 -14.98 20.29 -2.93
N ALA A 192 -14.64 19.22 -2.21
CA ALA A 192 -13.42 19.14 -1.41
C ALA A 192 -12.16 19.21 -2.29
N VAL A 193 -12.12 18.48 -3.39
CA VAL A 193 -11.00 18.47 -4.34
C VAL A 193 -10.88 19.81 -5.04
N GLU A 194 -11.98 20.36 -5.55
CA GLU A 194 -11.99 21.66 -6.24
C GLU A 194 -11.56 22.80 -5.29
N ARG A 195 -12.03 22.78 -4.04
CA ARG A 195 -11.60 23.72 -3.00
C ARG A 195 -10.11 23.58 -2.71
N THR A 196 -9.62 22.34 -2.56
CA THR A 196 -8.20 22.08 -2.33
C THR A 196 -7.32 22.60 -3.45
N ILE A 197 -7.70 22.34 -4.71
CA ILE A 197 -6.94 22.83 -5.87
C ILE A 197 -6.88 24.36 -5.87
N ARG A 198 -8.01 25.04 -5.65
CA ARG A 198 -8.07 26.50 -5.60
C ARG A 198 -7.16 27.07 -4.52
N GLU A 199 -7.30 26.59 -3.27
CA GLU A 199 -6.49 27.06 -2.14
C GLU A 199 -5.00 26.77 -2.35
N CYS A 200 -4.65 25.57 -2.83
CA CYS A 200 -3.25 25.23 -3.12
C CYS A 200 -2.65 26.17 -4.19
N MET A 201 -3.43 26.53 -5.21
CA MET A 201 -2.98 27.49 -6.23
C MET A 201 -2.80 28.90 -5.67
N GLU A 202 -3.68 29.36 -4.76
CA GLU A 202 -3.58 30.66 -4.09
C GLU A 202 -2.39 30.73 -3.12
N GLU A 203 -2.07 29.63 -2.44
CA GLU A 203 -0.97 29.51 -1.49
C GLU A 203 0.39 29.13 -2.14
N ASP A 204 0.46 29.06 -3.47
CA ASP A 204 1.65 28.59 -4.22
C ASP A 204 2.11 27.17 -3.86
N VAL A 205 1.16 26.31 -3.47
CA VAL A 205 1.38 24.88 -3.22
C VAL A 205 1.15 24.11 -4.51
N MET A 206 2.19 23.60 -5.13
CA MET A 206 2.15 22.94 -6.45
C MET A 206 1.41 23.73 -7.55
N ALA A 207 1.35 25.07 -7.47
CA ALA A 207 0.46 25.89 -8.30
C ALA A 207 0.64 25.63 -9.81
N ASP A 208 1.86 25.61 -10.31
CA ASP A 208 2.15 25.37 -11.74
C ASP A 208 1.82 23.94 -12.18
N PHE A 209 2.02 22.95 -11.31
CA PHE A 209 1.63 21.57 -11.55
C PHE A 209 0.11 21.45 -11.63
N LEU A 210 -0.62 22.02 -10.68
CA LEU A 210 -2.08 21.98 -10.63
C LEU A 210 -2.70 22.74 -11.82
N LYS A 211 -2.14 23.86 -12.26
CA LYS A 211 -2.60 24.55 -13.48
C LYS A 211 -2.51 23.68 -14.72
N ARG A 212 -1.41 22.94 -14.87
CA ARG A 212 -1.17 22.08 -16.05
C ARG A 212 -1.98 20.80 -16.03
N ASN A 213 -2.23 20.21 -14.85
CA ASN A 213 -2.77 18.87 -14.69
C ASN A 213 -4.14 18.84 -13.98
N ARG A 214 -4.85 19.99 -13.85
CA ARG A 214 -6.07 20.10 -13.04
C ARG A 214 -7.11 19.02 -13.36
N ALA A 215 -7.45 18.86 -14.64
CA ALA A 215 -8.49 17.89 -15.04
C ALA A 215 -8.11 16.46 -14.68
N GLU A 216 -6.84 16.10 -14.80
CA GLU A 216 -6.34 14.78 -14.45
C GLU A 216 -6.33 14.56 -12.93
N VAL A 217 -5.90 15.56 -12.16
CA VAL A 217 -5.89 15.51 -10.69
C VAL A 217 -7.32 15.37 -10.14
N VAL A 218 -8.29 16.14 -10.64
CA VAL A 218 -9.71 16.03 -10.27
C VAL A 218 -10.20 14.61 -10.58
N LYS A 219 -9.98 14.14 -11.80
CA LYS A 219 -10.41 12.80 -12.23
C LYS A 219 -9.81 11.71 -11.35
N MET A 220 -8.53 11.77 -11.05
CA MET A 220 -7.86 10.81 -10.17
C MET A 220 -8.49 10.78 -8.78
N CYS A 221 -8.62 11.94 -8.16
CA CYS A 221 -9.15 12.03 -6.80
C CYS A 221 -10.58 11.50 -6.69
N LEU A 222 -11.43 11.76 -7.70
CA LEU A 222 -12.83 11.31 -7.68
C LEU A 222 -12.96 9.80 -7.85
N TYR A 223 -12.28 9.22 -8.83
CA TYR A 223 -12.36 7.77 -9.10
C TYR A 223 -11.89 6.92 -7.94
N GLU A 224 -10.92 7.37 -7.23
CA GLU A 224 -10.25 6.56 -6.26
C GLU A 224 -10.86 6.63 -4.86
N TYR A 225 -11.45 7.77 -4.53
CA TYR A 225 -12.18 7.90 -3.28
C TYR A 225 -13.42 6.99 -3.27
N ASP A 226 -14.06 6.79 -4.40
CA ASP A 226 -15.16 5.84 -4.52
C ASP A 226 -14.66 4.40 -4.31
N GLU A 227 -13.47 4.04 -4.82
CA GLU A 227 -12.88 2.72 -4.59
C GLU A 227 -12.38 2.53 -3.14
N GLU A 228 -11.76 3.54 -2.51
CA GLU A 228 -11.36 3.46 -1.10
C GLU A 228 -12.59 3.29 -0.19
N ARG A 229 -13.66 4.02 -0.49
CA ARG A 229 -14.94 3.92 0.21
C ARG A 229 -15.58 2.55 0.00
N GLN A 230 -15.58 2.03 -1.23
CA GLN A 230 -16.08 0.70 -1.53
C GLN A 230 -15.28 -0.37 -0.78
N ARG A 231 -13.96 -0.29 -0.76
CA ARG A 231 -13.10 -1.22 0.00
C ARG A 231 -13.30 -1.11 1.52
N GLU A 232 -13.60 0.07 2.04
CA GLU A 232 -13.97 0.22 3.47
C GLU A 232 -15.31 -0.50 3.74
N PHE A 233 -16.31 -0.35 2.88
CA PHE A 233 -17.57 -1.10 2.97
C PHE A 233 -17.37 -2.61 2.85
N ASP A 234 -16.63 -3.07 1.83
CA ASP A 234 -16.34 -4.50 1.63
C ASP A 234 -15.58 -5.10 2.84
N ARG A 235 -14.69 -4.33 3.48
CA ARG A 235 -14.00 -4.77 4.72
C ARG A 235 -14.90 -4.80 5.93
N GLU A 236 -15.82 -3.85 6.08
CA GLU A 236 -16.81 -3.85 7.15
C GLU A 236 -17.78 -5.02 6.99
N GLU A 237 -18.29 -5.21 5.78
CA GLU A 237 -19.15 -6.35 5.42
C GLU A 237 -18.45 -7.69 5.67
N GLY A 238 -17.23 -7.87 5.18
CA GLY A 238 -16.43 -9.09 5.44
C GLY A 238 -16.09 -9.30 6.92
N ARG A 239 -15.98 -8.24 7.74
CA ARG A 239 -15.82 -8.36 9.19
C ARG A 239 -17.11 -8.76 9.89
N GLU A 240 -18.25 -8.28 9.40
CA GLU A 240 -19.58 -8.67 9.91
C GLU A 240 -19.87 -10.11 9.55
N GLU A 241 -19.68 -10.49 8.29
CA GLU A 241 -19.80 -11.90 7.84
C GLU A 241 -18.89 -12.85 8.63
N GLY A 242 -17.63 -12.44 8.84
CA GLY A 242 -16.67 -13.22 9.63
C GLY A 242 -17.09 -13.40 11.09
N ARG A 243 -17.66 -12.36 11.73
CA ARG A 243 -18.19 -12.44 13.09
C ARG A 243 -19.43 -13.34 13.17
N ASP A 244 -20.29 -13.25 12.17
CA ASP A 244 -21.52 -14.07 12.13
C ASP A 244 -21.18 -15.53 11.85
N ALA A 245 -20.23 -15.81 10.96
CA ALA A 245 -19.71 -17.16 10.72
C ALA A 245 -19.07 -17.75 11.99
N GLU A 246 -18.28 -16.97 12.75
CA GLU A 246 -17.69 -17.39 14.02
C GLU A 246 -18.77 -17.70 15.08
N ARG A 247 -19.81 -16.85 15.21
CA ARG A 247 -20.96 -17.08 16.11
C ARG A 247 -21.67 -18.38 15.79
N ILE A 248 -21.93 -18.63 14.51
CA ILE A 248 -22.57 -19.86 14.02
C ILE A 248 -21.68 -21.08 14.35
N GLU A 249 -20.39 -21.00 14.12
CA GLU A 249 -19.47 -22.11 14.40
C GLU A 249 -19.37 -22.40 15.90
N VAL A 250 -19.32 -21.36 16.75
CA VAL A 250 -19.34 -21.51 18.21
C VAL A 250 -20.66 -22.11 18.67
N ALA A 251 -21.80 -21.66 18.14
CA ALA A 251 -23.12 -22.23 18.46
C ALA A 251 -23.17 -23.72 18.12
N ARG A 252 -22.71 -24.14 16.93
CA ARG A 252 -22.65 -25.57 16.54
C ARG A 252 -21.77 -26.40 17.48
N ARG A 253 -20.61 -25.89 17.89
CA ARG A 253 -19.75 -26.57 18.86
C ARG A 253 -20.43 -26.75 20.24
N MET A 254 -21.18 -25.72 20.69
CA MET A 254 -21.92 -25.77 21.94
C MET A 254 -23.05 -26.80 21.88
N LEU A 255 -23.83 -26.81 20.77
CA LEU A 255 -24.91 -27.78 20.54
C LEU A 255 -24.39 -29.24 20.57
N LYS A 256 -23.25 -29.52 19.94
CA LYS A 256 -22.60 -30.84 19.95
C LYS A 256 -22.23 -31.33 21.36
N SER A 257 -22.04 -30.44 22.31
CA SER A 257 -21.74 -30.83 23.69
C SER A 257 -22.93 -31.43 24.42
N HIS A 258 -24.17 -31.20 23.95
CA HIS A 258 -25.45 -31.56 24.55
C HIS A 258 -25.59 -31.17 26.05
N LYS A 259 -24.82 -30.16 26.50
CA LYS A 259 -24.80 -29.71 27.89
C LYS A 259 -25.58 -28.44 28.15
N LEU A 260 -25.89 -27.70 27.10
CA LEU A 260 -26.55 -26.38 27.15
C LEU A 260 -27.89 -26.43 26.44
N SER A 261 -28.86 -25.69 26.96
CA SER A 261 -30.15 -25.48 26.30
C SER A 261 -30.03 -24.49 25.13
N TYR A 262 -30.98 -24.50 24.18
CA TYR A 262 -31.00 -23.53 23.07
C TYR A 262 -31.02 -22.07 23.55
N VAL A 263 -31.65 -21.81 24.71
CA VAL A 263 -31.70 -20.47 25.30
C VAL A 263 -30.32 -20.03 25.78
N GLU A 264 -29.59 -20.90 26.46
CA GLU A 264 -28.24 -20.63 26.96
C GLU A 264 -27.25 -20.45 25.81
N VAL A 265 -27.34 -21.28 24.75
CA VAL A 265 -26.50 -21.12 23.53
C VAL A 265 -26.82 -19.80 22.86
N ALA A 266 -28.08 -19.46 22.65
CA ALA A 266 -28.53 -18.22 22.02
C ALA A 266 -27.98 -16.99 22.76
N GLU A 267 -28.10 -16.98 24.08
CA GLU A 267 -27.63 -15.89 24.95
C GLU A 267 -26.09 -15.75 24.89
N PHE A 268 -25.36 -16.87 24.84
CA PHE A 268 -23.90 -16.86 24.82
C PHE A 268 -23.31 -16.34 23.49
N VAL A 269 -23.90 -16.72 22.35
CA VAL A 269 -23.40 -16.36 21.03
C VAL A 269 -24.06 -15.11 20.44
N GLY A 270 -25.14 -14.59 21.09
CA GLY A 270 -25.89 -13.43 20.62
C GLY A 270 -26.73 -13.70 19.38
N LEU A 271 -27.24 -14.94 19.24
CA LEU A 271 -28.23 -15.35 18.23
C LEU A 271 -29.63 -15.45 18.86
N THR A 272 -30.66 -15.50 18.04
CA THR A 272 -32.00 -15.84 18.50
C THR A 272 -32.15 -17.33 18.76
N VAL A 273 -33.07 -17.71 19.67
CA VAL A 273 -33.35 -19.13 19.97
C VAL A 273 -33.80 -19.91 18.72
N ASP A 274 -34.50 -19.24 17.80
CA ASP A 274 -34.98 -19.90 16.59
C ASP A 274 -33.84 -20.13 15.58
N GLU A 275 -32.88 -19.21 15.47
CA GLU A 275 -31.65 -19.42 14.67
C GLU A 275 -30.83 -20.61 15.24
N VAL A 276 -30.68 -20.70 16.55
CA VAL A 276 -29.96 -21.81 17.19
C VAL A 276 -30.67 -23.16 16.93
N LYS A 277 -32.01 -23.21 16.94
CA LYS A 277 -32.76 -24.43 16.61
C LYS A 277 -32.55 -24.86 15.15
N VAL A 278 -32.50 -23.90 14.22
CA VAL A 278 -32.24 -24.19 12.80
C VAL A 278 -30.85 -24.80 12.63
N LEU A 279 -29.83 -24.28 13.34
CA LEU A 279 -28.48 -24.80 13.27
C LEU A 279 -28.36 -26.26 13.74
N ASP A 280 -29.13 -26.65 14.75
CA ASP A 280 -29.19 -28.04 15.25
C ASP A 280 -29.93 -28.97 14.27
N THR A 281 -30.98 -28.47 13.62
CA THR A 281 -31.78 -29.20 12.64
C THR A 281 -30.98 -29.49 11.34
N ASP A 282 -30.21 -28.51 10.87
CA ASP A 282 -29.37 -28.67 9.67
C ASP A 282 -28.28 -29.73 9.88
N GLU A 283 -27.67 -29.82 11.08
CA GLU A 283 -26.73 -30.90 11.40
C GLU A 283 -27.42 -32.29 11.46
N ALA A 284 -28.61 -32.35 11.97
CA ALA A 284 -29.39 -33.62 12.05
C ALA A 284 -29.77 -34.09 10.61
N VAL A 285 -30.11 -33.19 9.72
CA VAL A 285 -30.43 -33.49 8.29
C VAL A 285 -29.19 -33.98 7.56
N ILE A 286 -28.02 -33.35 7.77
CA ILE A 286 -26.74 -33.76 7.16
C ILE A 286 -26.28 -35.11 7.71
N ALA A 287 -26.41 -35.34 8.99
CA ALA A 287 -26.11 -36.65 9.63
C ALA A 287 -27.02 -37.78 9.13
N GLY A 288 -28.32 -37.47 8.94
CA GLY A 288 -29.29 -38.45 8.42
C GLY A 288 -29.08 -38.78 6.93
N LEU A 289 -28.53 -37.90 6.14
CA LEU A 289 -28.19 -38.14 4.72
C LEU A 289 -26.97 -39.06 4.58
N VAL A 290 -26.04 -39.05 5.55
CA VAL A 290 -24.85 -39.91 5.55
C VAL A 290 -25.19 -41.36 6.00
N GLU A 291 -26.26 -41.56 6.78
CA GLU A 291 -26.71 -42.91 7.22
C GLU A 291 -27.52 -43.65 6.15
N THR A 292 -28.02 -42.95 5.10
CA THR A 292 -28.82 -43.57 4.01
C THR A 292 -28.00 -44.06 2.82
N GLU A 293 -26.68 -43.88 2.83
CA GLU A 293 -25.74 -44.36 1.78
C GLU A 293 -24.83 -45.52 2.25
N LYS A 294 -25.24 -46.25 3.27
CA LYS A 294 -24.59 -47.54 3.67
C LYS A 294 -25.58 -48.67 3.43
#